data_e020171ebc78158ca04f1d76571e0dfc
#
_entry.id   e020171ebc78158ca04f1d76571e0dfc
#
_cell.length_a   1.000
_cell.length_b   1.000
_cell.length_c   1.000
_cell.angle_alpha   90.00
_cell.angle_beta   90.00
_cell.angle_gamma   90.00
#
_symmetry.space_group_name_H-M   'P 1'
#
loop_
_entity.id
_entity.type
_entity.pdbx_description
1 polymer ?
#
loop_
_entity_poly.entity_id
_entity_poly.type
_entity_poly.pdbx_seq_one_letter_code
_entity_poly.pdbx_strand_id
1 'polypeptide(L)'
;DKLLTMQSSYYQKVEDSQREITSLRHDLKKHLHSLVVFLKAGQYEEALTYIEQIYDSANGMKVPLTGGNSMVNILVNNAQQQAAACCVPLTANIMVPPELPFENVDLCIILGNLLDNALEACCRMGKGANRFIHTEIRCQKAFLIISISNSYNGQLRIEGNRYESIKIGEQYCGIGLSNVSTVIHKYNGDMKISHNNDVFTVSVMLPLVCR
;
A
#
# COMPACT_ATOMS: atom_id res chain seq x y z
N ASP A 1 -41.12 -13.54 -9.77
CA ASP A 1 -40.68 -12.51 -10.73
C ASP A 1 -39.63 -11.55 -10.12
N LYS A 2 -39.81 -11.07 -8.87
CA LYS A 2 -38.89 -10.10 -8.25
C LYS A 2 -37.48 -10.67 -7.98
N LEU A 3 -37.38 -11.95 -7.66
CA LEU A 3 -36.11 -12.63 -7.40
C LEU A 3 -35.28 -12.83 -8.69
N LEU A 4 -35.94 -13.17 -9.77
CA LEU A 4 -35.34 -13.35 -11.10
C LEU A 4 -34.80 -12.03 -11.67
N THR A 5 -35.52 -10.92 -11.46
CA THR A 5 -35.08 -9.59 -11.87
C THR A 5 -33.90 -9.10 -11.03
N MET A 6 -33.87 -9.38 -9.73
CA MET A 6 -32.72 -9.09 -8.87
C MET A 6 -31.49 -9.90 -9.27
N GLN A 7 -31.65 -11.18 -9.56
CA GLN A 7 -30.56 -12.04 -10.03
C GLN A 7 -29.99 -11.56 -11.37
N SER A 8 -30.84 -11.22 -12.34
CA SER A 8 -30.42 -10.68 -13.64
C SER A 8 -29.66 -9.36 -13.49
N SER A 9 -30.14 -8.45 -12.64
CA SER A 9 -29.46 -7.17 -12.40
C SER A 9 -28.11 -7.33 -11.69
N TYR A 10 -27.99 -8.33 -10.82
CA TYR A 10 -26.71 -8.65 -10.16
C TYR A 10 -25.69 -9.21 -11.17
N TYR A 11 -26.09 -10.16 -12.01
CA TYR A 11 -25.22 -10.71 -13.06
C TYR A 11 -24.74 -9.62 -14.03
N GLN A 12 -25.63 -8.71 -14.40
CA GLN A 12 -25.30 -7.61 -15.29
C GLN A 12 -24.27 -6.65 -14.68
N LYS A 13 -24.41 -6.31 -13.39
CA LYS A 13 -23.43 -5.51 -12.67
C LYS A 13 -22.06 -6.18 -12.55
N VAL A 14 -22.03 -7.49 -12.33
CA VAL A 14 -20.78 -8.27 -12.28
C VAL A 14 -20.10 -8.28 -13.66
N GLU A 15 -20.87 -8.45 -14.72
CA GLU A 15 -20.35 -8.47 -16.09
C GLU A 15 -19.80 -7.10 -16.50
N ASP A 16 -20.52 -6.03 -16.18
CA ASP A 16 -20.08 -4.65 -16.43
C ASP A 16 -18.80 -4.32 -15.65
N SER A 17 -18.72 -4.71 -14.38
CA SER A 17 -17.51 -4.55 -13.56
C SER A 17 -16.32 -5.34 -14.10
N GLN A 18 -16.54 -6.56 -14.60
CA GLN A 18 -15.46 -7.34 -15.24
C GLN A 18 -14.97 -6.72 -16.54
N ARG A 19 -15.87 -6.13 -17.35
CA ARG A 19 -15.52 -5.39 -18.56
C ARG A 19 -14.70 -4.15 -18.23
N GLU A 20 -15.10 -3.39 -17.21
CA GLU A 20 -14.38 -2.21 -16.73
C GLU A 20 -12.97 -2.55 -16.26
N ILE A 21 -12.81 -3.59 -15.43
CA ILE A 21 -11.50 -4.09 -14.98
C ILE A 21 -10.63 -4.53 -16.16
N THR A 22 -11.22 -5.18 -17.16
CA THR A 22 -10.49 -5.63 -18.34
C THR A 22 -10.01 -4.45 -19.18
N SER A 23 -10.84 -3.41 -19.35
CA SER A 23 -10.49 -2.17 -20.02
C SER A 23 -9.36 -1.44 -19.29
N LEU A 24 -9.49 -1.24 -17.97
CA LEU A 24 -8.46 -0.62 -17.14
C LEU A 24 -7.13 -1.34 -17.23
N ARG A 25 -7.15 -2.67 -17.19
CA ARG A 25 -5.93 -3.50 -17.34
C ARG A 25 -5.28 -3.34 -18.70
N HIS A 26 -6.08 -3.22 -19.77
CA HIS A 26 -5.59 -3.00 -21.12
C HIS A 26 -4.96 -1.61 -21.27
N ASP A 27 -5.58 -0.58 -20.70
CA ASP A 27 -5.07 0.77 -20.77
C ASP A 27 -3.79 0.94 -19.93
N LEU A 28 -3.74 0.33 -18.75
CA LEU A 28 -2.51 0.26 -17.96
C LEU A 28 -1.35 -0.39 -18.72
N LYS A 29 -1.62 -1.51 -19.45
CA LYS A 29 -0.60 -2.13 -20.30
C LYS A 29 -0.09 -1.22 -21.40
N LYS A 30 -0.95 -0.42 -22.02
CA LYS A 30 -0.53 0.57 -23.04
C LYS A 30 0.38 1.63 -22.43
N HIS A 31 0.01 2.19 -21.27
CA HIS A 31 0.83 3.18 -20.58
C HIS A 31 2.18 2.62 -20.20
N LEU A 32 2.23 1.42 -19.62
CA LEU A 32 3.49 0.75 -19.27
C LEU A 32 4.35 0.45 -20.52
N HIS A 33 3.73 0.05 -21.63
CA HIS A 33 4.45 -0.17 -22.88
C HIS A 33 5.09 1.09 -23.41
N SER A 34 4.37 2.21 -23.42
CA SER A 34 4.91 3.52 -23.84
C SER A 34 6.09 3.94 -22.98
N LEU A 35 6.03 3.74 -21.67
CA LEU A 35 7.14 4.01 -20.75
C LEU A 35 8.37 3.16 -21.08
N VAL A 36 8.19 1.87 -21.35
CA VAL A 36 9.28 0.97 -21.74
C VAL A 36 9.93 1.44 -23.04
N VAL A 37 9.16 1.91 -24.01
CA VAL A 37 9.66 2.45 -25.27
C VAL A 37 10.52 3.69 -25.04
N PHE A 38 10.04 4.67 -24.27
CA PHE A 38 10.80 5.88 -23.94
C PHE A 38 12.10 5.55 -23.22
N LEU A 39 12.06 4.68 -22.21
CA LEU A 39 13.23 4.28 -21.43
C LEU A 39 14.27 3.54 -22.30
N LYS A 40 13.83 2.64 -23.20
CA LYS A 40 14.72 1.93 -24.14
C LYS A 40 15.35 2.87 -25.18
N ALA A 41 14.65 3.93 -25.53
CA ALA A 41 15.15 4.96 -26.44
C ALA A 41 16.08 5.98 -25.75
N GLY A 42 16.29 5.89 -24.43
CA GLY A 42 17.07 6.85 -23.65
C GLY A 42 16.37 8.20 -23.45
N GLN A 43 15.07 8.27 -23.74
CA GLN A 43 14.24 9.46 -23.63
C GLN A 43 13.68 9.59 -22.21
N TYR A 44 14.56 9.90 -21.25
CA TYR A 44 14.20 9.91 -19.83
C TYR A 44 13.27 11.07 -19.45
N GLU A 45 13.48 12.25 -20.05
CA GLU A 45 12.64 13.43 -19.78
C GLU A 45 11.23 13.25 -20.33
N GLU A 46 11.08 12.65 -21.51
CA GLU A 46 9.79 12.32 -22.10
C GLU A 46 9.05 11.24 -21.27
N ALA A 47 9.80 10.24 -20.78
CA ALA A 47 9.22 9.24 -19.87
C ALA A 47 8.73 9.88 -18.58
N LEU A 48 9.48 10.79 -17.97
CA LEU A 48 9.09 11.53 -16.79
C LEU A 48 7.85 12.40 -17.04
N THR A 49 7.84 13.18 -18.11
CA THR A 49 6.69 14.00 -18.51
C THR A 49 5.45 13.13 -18.72
N TYR A 50 5.60 11.97 -19.34
CA TYR A 50 4.49 11.05 -19.58
C TYR A 50 3.96 10.43 -18.27
N ILE A 51 4.85 10.07 -17.33
CA ILE A 51 4.46 9.63 -15.98
C ILE A 51 3.72 10.76 -15.26
N GLU A 52 4.24 11.98 -15.30
CA GLU A 52 3.61 13.14 -14.70
C GLU A 52 2.20 13.39 -15.27
N GLN A 53 2.03 13.28 -16.58
CA GLN A 53 0.70 13.41 -17.21
C GLN A 53 -0.31 12.34 -16.74
N ILE A 54 0.15 11.10 -16.55
CA ILE A 54 -0.69 10.01 -16.03
C ILE A 54 -1.00 10.24 -14.54
N TYR A 55 -0.03 10.76 -13.80
CA TYR A 55 -0.09 10.94 -12.34
C TYR A 55 -0.69 12.29 -11.94
N ASP A 56 -0.73 13.27 -12.84
CA ASP A 56 -1.00 14.70 -12.59
C ASP A 56 -2.46 15.06 -12.39
N SER A 57 -3.27 14.09 -12.15
CA SER A 57 -4.50 14.41 -11.43
C SER A 57 -4.30 14.53 -9.91
N ALA A 58 -3.11 14.25 -9.37
CA ALA A 58 -2.87 14.34 -7.93
C ALA A 58 -1.39 14.67 -7.57
N ASN A 59 -1.14 15.92 -7.20
CA ASN A 59 -0.09 16.37 -6.28
C ASN A 59 1.37 16.35 -6.72
N GLY A 60 1.83 17.48 -7.26
CA GLY A 60 3.25 17.80 -7.34
C GLY A 60 3.88 18.04 -5.97
N MET A 61 4.92 17.26 -5.62
CA MET A 61 5.94 17.65 -4.63
C MET A 61 7.24 16.88 -4.84
N LYS A 62 8.35 17.60 -4.89
CA LYS A 62 9.72 17.04 -4.89
C LYS A 62 10.04 16.47 -3.52
N VAL A 63 10.43 15.20 -3.47
CA VAL A 63 10.80 14.49 -2.23
C VAL A 63 12.29 14.69 -1.95
N PRO A 64 12.70 15.18 -0.75
CA PRO A 64 14.09 15.21 -0.34
C PRO A 64 14.60 13.77 -0.11
N LEU A 65 15.65 13.37 -0.80
CA LEU A 65 16.34 12.09 -0.57
C LEU A 65 17.20 12.24 0.70
N THR A 66 16.77 11.67 1.79
CA THR A 66 17.58 11.45 3.00
C THR A 66 18.29 10.10 2.89
N GLY A 67 19.48 9.95 3.51
CA GLY A 67 20.29 8.72 3.41
C GLY A 67 19.53 7.43 3.70
N GLY A 68 20.10 6.29 3.30
CA GLY A 68 19.46 4.97 3.40
C GLY A 68 18.89 4.47 2.07
N ASN A 69 18.02 3.47 2.10
CA ASN A 69 17.42 2.89 0.90
C ASN A 69 16.46 3.88 0.23
N SER A 70 16.71 4.18 -1.05
CA SER A 70 15.96 5.20 -1.80
C SER A 70 14.47 4.84 -1.95
N MET A 71 14.14 3.56 -2.19
CA MET A 71 12.76 3.11 -2.35
C MET A 71 11.98 3.25 -1.04
N VAL A 72 12.56 2.85 0.09
CA VAL A 72 11.95 3.00 1.41
C VAL A 72 11.68 4.48 1.71
N ASN A 73 12.66 5.35 1.42
CA ASN A 73 12.51 6.79 1.65
C ASN A 73 11.39 7.40 0.78
N ILE A 74 11.32 7.03 -0.51
CA ILE A 74 10.26 7.51 -1.42
C ILE A 74 8.87 7.12 -0.89
N LEU A 75 8.69 5.85 -0.51
CA LEU A 75 7.40 5.35 -0.04
C LEU A 75 6.95 6.01 1.26
N VAL A 76 7.87 6.15 2.23
CA VAL A 76 7.54 6.78 3.52
C VAL A 76 7.29 8.26 3.36
N ASN A 77 8.09 8.97 2.56
CA ASN A 77 7.86 10.40 2.30
C ASN A 77 6.50 10.65 1.60
N ASN A 78 6.14 9.80 0.63
CA ASN A 78 4.83 9.89 -0.02
C ASN A 78 3.68 9.70 0.99
N ALA A 79 3.80 8.69 1.86
CA ALA A 79 2.82 8.46 2.92
C ALA A 79 2.75 9.64 3.92
N GLN A 80 3.90 10.28 4.24
CA GLN A 80 3.91 11.48 5.08
C GLN A 80 3.17 12.65 4.45
N GLN A 81 3.32 12.85 3.13
CA GLN A 81 2.60 13.90 2.39
C GLN A 81 1.10 13.64 2.39
N GLN A 82 0.67 12.41 2.11
CA GLN A 82 -0.73 12.02 2.13
C GLN A 82 -1.33 12.17 3.55
N ALA A 83 -0.59 11.76 4.58
CA ALA A 83 -0.99 11.91 5.97
C ALA A 83 -1.16 13.39 6.37
N ALA A 84 -0.24 14.25 5.94
CA ALA A 84 -0.31 15.69 6.16
C ALA A 84 -1.55 16.30 5.49
N ALA A 85 -1.89 15.90 4.27
CA ALA A 85 -3.11 16.34 3.57
C ALA A 85 -4.39 15.95 4.33
N CYS A 86 -4.37 14.82 5.05
CA CYS A 86 -5.46 14.35 5.91
C CYS A 86 -5.38 14.88 7.36
N CYS A 87 -4.39 15.73 7.68
CA CYS A 87 -4.10 16.19 9.04
C CYS A 87 -3.86 15.03 10.03
N VAL A 88 -3.16 13.97 9.60
CA VAL A 88 -2.74 12.83 10.42
C VAL A 88 -1.24 12.94 10.67
N PRO A 89 -0.76 13.06 11.91
CA PRO A 89 0.67 13.02 12.21
C PRO A 89 1.25 11.65 11.85
N LEU A 90 2.25 11.62 10.95
CA LEU A 90 3.03 10.43 10.63
C LEU A 90 4.48 10.65 11.02
N THR A 91 4.94 9.88 11.99
CA THR A 91 6.35 9.85 12.40
C THR A 91 7.02 8.59 11.83
N ALA A 92 8.24 8.75 11.31
CA ALA A 92 9.00 7.66 10.73
C ALA A 92 10.43 7.64 11.29
N ASN A 93 10.87 6.44 11.69
CA ASN A 93 12.25 6.16 12.06
C ASN A 93 12.80 5.10 11.11
N ILE A 94 13.74 5.48 10.24
CA ILE A 94 14.28 4.62 9.18
C ILE A 94 15.77 4.45 9.41
N MET A 95 16.19 3.21 9.71
CA MET A 95 17.58 2.81 9.91
C MET A 95 17.90 1.59 9.07
N VAL A 96 18.03 1.78 7.76
CA VAL A 96 18.35 0.72 6.80
C VAL A 96 19.53 1.12 5.91
N PRO A 97 20.34 0.17 5.43
CA PRO A 97 21.41 0.46 4.48
C PRO A 97 20.83 0.90 3.12
N PRO A 98 21.65 1.54 2.27
CA PRO A 98 21.23 1.93 0.92
C PRO A 98 20.78 0.74 0.05
N GLU A 99 21.42 -0.40 0.21
CA GLU A 99 21.09 -1.63 -0.51
C GLU A 99 20.43 -2.64 0.42
N LEU A 100 19.29 -3.17 -0.01
CA LEU A 100 18.56 -4.23 0.64
C LEU A 100 18.43 -5.42 -0.32
N PRO A 101 18.49 -6.67 0.16
CA PRO A 101 18.42 -7.86 -0.69
C PRO A 101 16.98 -8.20 -1.12
N PHE A 102 16.17 -7.18 -1.38
CA PHE A 102 14.77 -7.32 -1.78
C PHE A 102 14.50 -6.54 -3.06
N GLU A 103 13.61 -7.06 -3.89
CA GLU A 103 13.18 -6.36 -5.09
C GLU A 103 12.40 -5.08 -4.72
N ASN A 104 12.64 -3.99 -5.43
CA ASN A 104 11.94 -2.72 -5.19
C ASN A 104 10.42 -2.86 -5.29
N VAL A 105 9.93 -3.69 -6.22
CA VAL A 105 8.50 -3.97 -6.40
C VAL A 105 7.91 -4.62 -5.15
N ASP A 106 8.64 -5.53 -4.52
CA ASP A 106 8.19 -6.21 -3.31
C ASP A 106 8.17 -5.26 -2.10
N LEU A 107 9.18 -4.39 -1.99
CA LEU A 107 9.16 -3.31 -0.98
C LEU A 107 7.98 -2.35 -1.18
N CYS A 108 7.66 -2.01 -2.44
CA CYS A 108 6.48 -1.22 -2.78
C CYS A 108 5.18 -1.91 -2.34
N ILE A 109 5.05 -3.22 -2.59
CA ILE A 109 3.86 -3.98 -2.20
C ILE A 109 3.73 -4.00 -0.68
N ILE A 110 4.81 -4.29 0.05
CA ILE A 110 4.76 -4.36 1.51
C ILE A 110 4.47 -2.99 2.11
N LEU A 111 5.35 -2.00 1.88
CA LEU A 111 5.25 -0.69 2.53
C LEU A 111 4.04 0.09 2.04
N GLY A 112 3.74 0.06 0.73
CA GLY A 112 2.57 0.74 0.17
C GLY A 112 1.28 0.26 0.82
N ASN A 113 1.02 -1.06 0.80
CA ASN A 113 -0.21 -1.59 1.40
C ASN A 113 -0.30 -1.35 2.92
N LEU A 114 0.80 -1.44 3.65
CA LEU A 114 0.79 -1.22 5.10
C LEU A 114 0.56 0.25 5.46
N LEU A 115 1.21 1.18 4.75
CA LEU A 115 1.06 2.62 4.95
C LEU A 115 -0.33 3.11 4.53
N ASP A 116 -0.84 2.63 3.39
CA ASP A 116 -2.19 2.95 2.92
C ASP A 116 -3.26 2.46 3.89
N ASN A 117 -3.12 1.23 4.42
CA ASN A 117 -4.02 0.70 5.43
C ASN A 117 -4.02 1.55 6.71
N ALA A 118 -2.85 1.98 7.17
CA ALA A 118 -2.72 2.83 8.34
C ALA A 118 -3.38 4.20 8.13
N LEU A 119 -3.15 4.80 6.96
CA LEU A 119 -3.71 6.09 6.58
C LEU A 119 -5.24 6.02 6.45
N GLU A 120 -5.77 5.00 5.76
CA GLU A 120 -7.21 4.77 5.63
C GLU A 120 -7.88 4.60 7.01
N ALA A 121 -7.26 3.82 7.92
CA ALA A 121 -7.80 3.64 9.27
C ALA A 121 -7.91 4.96 10.04
N CYS A 122 -6.85 5.79 9.99
CA CYS A 122 -6.85 7.11 10.62
C CYS A 122 -7.85 8.07 9.95
N CYS A 123 -7.99 8.06 8.62
CA CYS A 123 -8.93 8.93 7.91
C CYS A 123 -10.40 8.58 8.20
N ARG A 124 -10.70 7.32 8.53
CA ARG A 124 -12.06 6.90 8.97
C ARG A 124 -12.41 7.39 10.36
N MET A 125 -11.43 7.74 11.18
CA MET A 125 -11.70 8.33 12.50
C MET A 125 -12.18 9.78 12.34
N GLY A 126 -13.22 10.18 13.08
CA GLY A 126 -13.78 11.53 13.01
C GLY A 126 -12.77 12.63 13.30
N LYS A 127 -13.06 13.84 12.83
CA LYS A 127 -12.26 15.03 13.16
C LYS A 127 -12.33 15.26 14.68
N GLY A 128 -11.18 15.34 15.34
CA GLY A 128 -11.08 15.48 16.81
C GLY A 128 -10.61 14.23 17.56
N ALA A 129 -10.55 13.08 16.89
CA ALA A 129 -9.91 11.89 17.44
C ALA A 129 -8.39 12.07 17.49
N ASN A 130 -7.73 11.47 18.49
CA ASN A 130 -6.28 11.42 18.56
C ASN A 130 -5.74 10.45 17.49
N ARG A 131 -5.40 10.97 16.31
CA ARG A 131 -4.93 10.21 15.16
C ARG A 131 -3.42 10.27 15.08
N PHE A 132 -2.80 9.14 14.82
CA PHE A 132 -1.35 9.06 14.57
C PHE A 132 -1.01 7.83 13.72
N ILE A 133 0.13 7.91 13.03
CA ILE A 133 0.80 6.80 12.40
C ILE A 133 2.26 6.85 12.84
N HIS A 134 2.76 5.72 13.31
CA HIS A 134 4.17 5.55 13.68
C HIS A 134 4.78 4.42 12.85
N THR A 135 5.84 4.72 12.11
CA THR A 135 6.54 3.79 11.24
C THR A 135 7.97 3.62 11.71
N GLU A 136 8.37 2.39 11.95
CA GLU A 136 9.74 2.01 12.28
C GLU A 136 10.24 0.98 11.27
N ILE A 137 11.34 1.28 10.57
CA ILE A 137 11.97 0.41 9.58
C ILE A 137 13.45 0.32 9.92
N ARG A 138 13.92 -0.87 10.29
CA ARG A 138 15.31 -1.06 10.70
C ARG A 138 15.84 -2.42 10.34
N CYS A 139 17.15 -2.50 10.12
CA CYS A 139 17.87 -3.76 10.07
C CYS A 139 18.36 -4.11 11.47
N GLN A 140 17.98 -5.28 11.96
CA GLN A 140 18.43 -5.78 13.25
C GLN A 140 18.90 -7.24 13.13
N LYS A 141 20.16 -7.50 13.47
CA LYS A 141 20.79 -8.82 13.25
C LYS A 141 20.71 -9.19 11.76
N ALA A 142 20.07 -10.31 11.44
CA ALA A 142 19.92 -10.84 10.09
C ALA A 142 18.53 -10.55 9.48
N PHE A 143 17.81 -9.56 9.98
CA PHE A 143 16.43 -9.28 9.56
C PHE A 143 16.20 -7.80 9.26
N LEU A 144 15.41 -7.53 8.24
CA LEU A 144 14.69 -6.27 8.08
C LEU A 144 13.40 -6.36 8.89
N ILE A 145 13.22 -5.41 9.80
CA ILE A 145 12.01 -5.28 10.63
C ILE A 145 11.28 -4.03 10.18
N ILE A 146 10.01 -4.19 9.83
CA ILE A 146 9.08 -3.11 9.50
C ILE A 146 7.96 -3.17 10.52
N SER A 147 7.72 -2.09 11.25
CA SER A 147 6.62 -1.99 12.20
C SER A 147 5.84 -0.72 11.93
N ILE A 148 4.54 -0.86 11.66
CA ILE A 148 3.64 0.27 11.44
C ILE A 148 2.51 0.19 12.44
N SER A 149 2.37 1.22 13.25
CA SER A 149 1.33 1.36 14.26
C SER A 149 0.48 2.57 13.93
N ASN A 150 -0.82 2.42 14.02
CA ASN A 150 -1.75 3.53 13.79
C ASN A 150 -2.92 3.50 14.77
N SER A 151 -3.48 4.67 15.00
CA SER A 151 -4.77 4.78 15.70
C SER A 151 -5.90 4.22 14.84
N TYR A 152 -6.89 3.58 15.45
CA TYR A 152 -8.09 3.11 14.77
C TYR A 152 -9.30 3.14 15.72
N ASN A 153 -10.51 2.98 15.20
CA ASN A 153 -11.78 3.12 15.97
C ASN A 153 -12.26 1.83 16.65
N GLY A 154 -11.40 0.82 16.78
CA GLY A 154 -11.76 -0.46 17.41
C GLY A 154 -12.65 -1.38 16.58
N GLN A 155 -13.10 -0.96 15.39
CA GLN A 155 -13.97 -1.77 14.55
C GLN A 155 -13.13 -2.61 13.56
N LEU A 156 -12.90 -3.87 13.94
CA LEU A 156 -12.30 -4.89 13.09
C LEU A 156 -13.30 -6.01 12.88
N ARG A 157 -13.55 -6.42 11.63
CA ARG A 157 -14.17 -7.71 11.37
C ARG A 157 -13.09 -8.77 11.22
N ILE A 158 -13.16 -9.79 12.05
CA ILE A 158 -12.25 -10.94 11.99
C ILE A 158 -13.14 -12.15 11.64
N GLU A 159 -12.98 -12.71 10.44
CA GLU A 159 -13.54 -14.01 10.09
C GLU A 159 -12.41 -15.04 10.00
N GLY A 160 -12.37 -15.95 10.97
CA GLY A 160 -11.29 -16.94 11.09
C GLY A 160 -9.94 -16.29 11.39
N ASN A 161 -8.94 -16.57 10.55
CA ASN A 161 -7.58 -15.99 10.68
C ASN A 161 -7.36 -14.80 9.71
N ARG A 162 -8.44 -14.20 9.17
CA ARG A 162 -8.38 -13.10 8.20
C ARG A 162 -8.93 -11.81 8.80
N TYR A 163 -8.16 -10.74 8.65
CA TYR A 163 -8.60 -9.39 9.00
C TYR A 163 -9.38 -8.81 7.82
N GLU A 164 -10.69 -8.66 7.98
CA GLU A 164 -11.53 -8.02 6.97
C GLU A 164 -11.51 -6.50 7.12
N SER A 165 -11.31 -5.82 5.98
CA SER A 165 -11.48 -4.38 5.90
C SER A 165 -12.98 -4.04 5.93
N ILE A 166 -13.43 -3.17 6.84
CA ILE A 166 -14.78 -2.64 6.85
C ILE A 166 -14.88 -1.56 5.77
N LYS A 167 -15.09 -1.96 4.52
CA LYS A 167 -15.57 -1.05 3.48
C LYS A 167 -17.06 -1.29 3.30
N ILE A 168 -17.89 -0.30 3.67
CA ILE A 168 -19.33 -0.33 3.44
C ILE A 168 -19.55 -0.34 1.92
N GLY A 169 -20.02 -1.46 1.37
CA GLY A 169 -20.45 -1.60 -0.01
C GLY A 169 -19.56 -2.44 -0.93
N GLU A 170 -18.37 -2.87 -0.52
CA GLU A 170 -17.51 -3.74 -1.31
C GLU A 170 -17.08 -4.97 -0.50
N GLN A 171 -17.34 -6.15 -1.03
CA GLN A 171 -16.86 -7.44 -0.52
C GLN A 171 -15.35 -7.59 -0.80
N TYR A 172 -14.51 -6.75 -0.20
CA TYR A 172 -13.05 -6.88 -0.30
C TYR A 172 -12.48 -7.25 1.07
N CYS A 173 -12.38 -8.54 1.30
CA CYS A 173 -11.51 -9.14 2.30
C CYS A 173 -10.08 -8.69 2.02
N GLY A 174 -9.49 -7.90 2.89
CA GLY A 174 -8.06 -7.59 3.05
C GLY A 174 -7.06 -7.85 1.91
N ILE A 175 -7.39 -7.48 0.66
CA ILE A 175 -6.52 -7.71 -0.51
C ILE A 175 -5.11 -7.17 -0.25
N GLY A 176 -4.99 -6.00 0.39
CA GLY A 176 -3.71 -5.41 0.71
C GLY A 176 -2.85 -6.28 1.61
N LEU A 177 -3.39 -6.76 2.73
CA LEU A 177 -2.66 -7.65 3.65
C LEU A 177 -2.40 -9.04 3.05
N SER A 178 -3.28 -9.53 2.18
CA SER A 178 -3.06 -10.76 1.43
C SER A 178 -1.87 -10.64 0.47
N ASN A 179 -1.77 -9.52 -0.25
CA ASN A 179 -0.62 -9.24 -1.12
C ASN A 179 0.67 -9.14 -0.31
N VAL A 180 0.64 -8.45 0.83
CA VAL A 180 1.77 -8.36 1.76
C VAL A 180 2.20 -9.76 2.22
N SER A 181 1.25 -10.60 2.65
CA SER A 181 1.53 -11.97 3.09
C SER A 181 2.19 -12.80 1.99
N THR A 182 1.71 -12.69 0.74
CA THR A 182 2.30 -13.40 -0.41
C THR A 182 3.76 -13.03 -0.62
N VAL A 183 4.07 -11.74 -0.56
CA VAL A 183 5.47 -11.27 -0.71
C VAL A 183 6.34 -11.70 0.48
N ILE A 184 5.82 -11.62 1.71
CA ILE A 184 6.54 -12.07 2.90
C ILE A 184 6.91 -13.55 2.79
N HIS A 185 5.99 -14.40 2.34
CA HIS A 185 6.25 -15.82 2.11
C HIS A 185 7.33 -16.07 1.04
N LYS A 186 7.39 -15.24 -0.02
CA LYS A 186 8.45 -15.31 -1.05
C LYS A 186 9.85 -15.22 -0.41
N TYR A 187 10.01 -14.45 0.66
CA TYR A 187 11.28 -14.24 1.37
C TYR A 187 11.41 -15.06 2.66
N ASN A 188 10.54 -16.03 2.91
CA ASN A 188 10.51 -16.80 4.16
C ASN A 188 10.46 -15.91 5.41
N GLY A 189 9.77 -14.80 5.31
CA GLY A 189 9.54 -13.87 6.39
C GLY A 189 8.33 -14.22 7.24
N ASP A 190 8.06 -13.38 8.22
CA ASP A 190 6.91 -13.50 9.11
C ASP A 190 6.18 -12.16 9.26
N MET A 191 4.88 -12.23 9.53
CA MET A 191 4.03 -11.07 9.78
C MET A 191 3.19 -11.29 11.02
N LYS A 192 3.27 -10.37 11.95
CA LYS A 192 2.45 -10.35 13.15
C LYS A 192 1.56 -9.13 13.18
N ILE A 193 0.27 -9.34 13.44
CA ILE A 193 -0.70 -8.30 13.66
C ILE A 193 -1.08 -8.31 15.14
N SER A 194 -1.09 -7.15 15.74
CA SER A 194 -1.55 -6.94 17.11
C SER A 194 -2.43 -5.69 17.19
N HIS A 195 -3.43 -5.72 18.03
CA HIS A 195 -4.30 -4.60 18.25
C HIS A 195 -4.74 -4.54 19.72
N ASN A 196 -4.97 -3.35 20.20
CA ASN A 196 -5.68 -3.06 21.42
C ASN A 196 -6.87 -2.13 21.09
N ASN A 197 -7.54 -1.55 22.09
CA ASN A 197 -8.76 -0.77 21.85
C ASN A 197 -8.59 0.40 20.87
N ASP A 198 -7.38 1.01 20.78
CA ASP A 198 -7.16 2.26 20.05
C ASP A 198 -5.98 2.21 19.07
N VAL A 199 -5.17 1.16 19.12
CA VAL A 199 -3.94 1.04 18.30
C VAL A 199 -3.92 -0.29 17.56
N PHE A 200 -3.70 -0.21 16.26
CA PHE A 200 -3.46 -1.34 15.38
C PHE A 200 -1.99 -1.35 14.96
N THR A 201 -1.33 -2.47 15.07
CA THR A 201 0.10 -2.61 14.71
C THR A 201 0.31 -3.82 13.82
N VAL A 202 1.00 -3.59 12.71
CA VAL A 202 1.51 -4.65 11.84
C VAL A 202 3.03 -4.64 11.91
N SER A 203 3.61 -5.80 12.22
CA SER A 203 5.07 -6.00 12.25
C SER A 203 5.44 -7.07 11.25
N VAL A 204 6.38 -6.76 10.37
CA VAL A 204 6.92 -7.66 9.35
C VAL A 204 8.40 -7.89 9.64
N MET A 205 8.83 -9.12 9.46
CA MET A 205 10.21 -9.53 9.63
C MET A 205 10.67 -10.34 8.40
N LEU A 206 11.65 -9.79 7.67
CA LEU A 206 12.21 -10.41 6.47
C LEU A 206 13.68 -10.74 6.68
N PRO A 207 14.11 -11.99 6.42
CA PRO A 207 15.53 -12.37 6.47
C PRO A 207 16.35 -11.56 5.44
N LEU A 208 17.48 -11.00 5.86
CA LEU A 208 18.42 -10.28 4.97
C LEU A 208 19.29 -11.21 4.13
N VAL A 209 19.27 -12.50 4.43
CA VAL A 209 20.01 -13.54 3.70
C VAL A 209 18.97 -14.40 2.99
N CYS A 210 18.85 -14.22 1.67
CA CYS A 210 18.14 -15.19 0.84
C CYS A 210 18.98 -16.46 0.74
N ARG A 211 18.43 -17.59 1.20
CA ARG A 211 18.98 -18.91 0.90
C ARG A 211 18.49 -19.41 -0.43
#